data_d25291325a72a7563ca7b106f2a1310d
#
_entry.id   d25291325a72a7563ca7b106f2a1310d
#
_cell.length_a   1.000
_cell.length_b   1.000
_cell.length_c   1.000
_cell.angle_alpha   90.00
_cell.angle_beta   90.00
_cell.angle_gamma   90.00
#
_symmetry.space_group_name_H-M   'P 1'
#
loop_
_entity.id
_entity.type
_entity.pdbx_description
1 polymer ?
#
loop_
_entity_poly.entity_id
_entity_poly.type
_entity_poly.pdbx_seq_one_letter_code
_entity_poly.pdbx_strand_id
1 'polypeptide(L)'
;MKLIIQIPCYNEEKTLELAYNDLPRHIDGIDTIEYLIINDGSKDNTVQRARELGFHHIVSFKRNKGLAKGFMAGIDACLHLGADIIVNTDADNQYCGADIEKIVRPILEEKADIVIGERPIDDTEHFSWKKKKFQHLGSWVVRVASGTDIPDAPSGFR
;
A
#
# COMPACT_ATOMS: atom_id res chain seq x y z
N MET A 1 8.42 9.17 15.82
CA MET A 1 7.71 9.24 14.52
C MET A 1 6.65 8.16 14.45
N LYS A 2 5.50 8.47 13.88
CA LYS A 2 4.36 7.55 13.70
C LYS A 2 4.23 7.14 12.24
N LEU A 3 4.33 5.83 12.00
CA LEU A 3 4.06 5.22 10.71
C LEU A 3 2.63 4.66 10.69
N ILE A 4 1.87 4.98 9.65
CA ILE A 4 0.60 4.29 9.37
C ILE A 4 0.71 3.54 8.05
N ILE A 5 0.45 2.23 8.10
CA ILE A 5 0.40 1.38 6.92
C ILE A 5 -1.06 1.24 6.52
N GLN A 6 -1.43 1.81 5.37
CA GLN A 6 -2.78 1.73 4.83
C GLN A 6 -2.91 0.60 3.80
N ILE A 7 -4.02 -0.11 3.86
CA ILE A 7 -4.29 -1.29 3.02
C ILE A 7 -5.70 -1.18 2.43
N PRO A 8 -5.84 -0.80 1.15
CA PRO A 8 -7.12 -0.85 0.47
C PRO A 8 -7.60 -2.30 0.30
N CYS A 9 -8.86 -2.56 0.63
CA CYS A 9 -9.45 -3.91 0.61
C CYS A 9 -10.81 -3.91 -0.10
N TYR A 10 -11.02 -4.93 -0.95
CA TYR A 10 -12.32 -5.22 -1.53
C TYR A 10 -12.52 -6.73 -1.67
N ASN A 11 -13.30 -7.34 -0.75
CA ASN A 11 -13.54 -8.78 -0.65
C ASN A 11 -12.25 -9.59 -0.44
N GLU A 12 -11.48 -9.23 0.59
CA GLU A 12 -10.17 -9.80 0.93
C GLU A 12 -10.20 -10.69 2.20
N GLU A 13 -11.37 -11.21 2.57
CA GLU A 13 -11.55 -12.05 3.77
C GLU A 13 -10.50 -13.17 3.87
N LYS A 14 -10.11 -13.76 2.73
CA LYS A 14 -9.23 -14.94 2.69
C LYS A 14 -7.74 -14.61 2.72
N THR A 15 -7.36 -13.45 2.25
CA THR A 15 -5.96 -13.02 2.08
C THR A 15 -5.48 -12.09 3.19
N LEU A 16 -6.43 -11.39 3.85
CA LEU A 16 -6.13 -10.35 4.82
C LEU A 16 -5.27 -10.84 6.00
N GLU A 17 -5.46 -12.08 6.46
CA GLU A 17 -4.66 -12.63 7.55
C GLU A 17 -3.18 -12.81 7.17
N LEU A 18 -2.93 -13.29 5.95
CA LEU A 18 -1.57 -13.44 5.45
C LEU A 18 -0.89 -12.08 5.36
N ALA A 19 -1.57 -11.10 4.75
CA ALA A 19 -1.06 -9.74 4.67
C ALA A 19 -0.78 -9.14 6.06
N TYR A 20 -1.72 -9.30 7.03
CA TYR A 20 -1.55 -8.80 8.40
C TYR A 20 -0.34 -9.42 9.10
N ASN A 21 -0.14 -10.72 8.97
CA ASN A 21 0.96 -11.43 9.64
C ASN A 21 2.34 -11.04 9.10
N ASP A 22 2.40 -10.62 7.85
CA ASP A 22 3.62 -10.18 7.18
C ASP A 22 4.00 -8.72 7.50
N LEU A 23 3.07 -7.92 8.05
CA LEU A 23 3.34 -6.51 8.39
C LEU A 23 4.41 -6.38 9.49
N PRO A 24 5.36 -5.43 9.36
CA PRO A 24 6.39 -5.20 10.36
C PRO A 24 5.77 -4.68 11.67
N ARG A 25 6.21 -5.24 12.80
CA ARG A 25 5.81 -4.80 14.16
C ARG A 25 6.77 -3.77 14.75
N HIS A 26 7.96 -3.67 14.19
CA HIS A 26 9.00 -2.74 14.60
C HIS A 26 9.83 -2.32 13.39
N ILE A 27 10.20 -1.06 13.33
CA ILE A 27 11.15 -0.47 12.38
C ILE A 27 12.00 0.52 13.16
N ASP A 28 13.32 0.42 13.05
CA ASP A 28 14.26 1.32 13.74
C ASP A 28 14.04 2.78 13.29
N GLY A 29 13.84 3.68 14.25
CA GLY A 29 13.53 5.08 14.02
C GLY A 29 12.04 5.42 13.99
N ILE A 30 11.16 4.41 14.13
CA ILE A 30 9.70 4.58 14.24
C ILE A 30 9.25 4.24 15.66
N ASP A 31 8.56 5.18 16.33
CA ASP A 31 8.06 4.97 17.70
C ASP A 31 6.75 4.19 17.74
N THR A 32 5.91 4.37 16.72
CA THR A 32 4.58 3.76 16.65
C THR A 32 4.27 3.32 15.24
N ILE A 33 3.83 2.06 15.06
CA ILE A 33 3.32 1.52 13.80
C ILE A 33 1.84 1.20 13.97
N GLU A 34 0.99 1.78 13.14
CA GLU A 34 -0.44 1.49 13.12
C GLU A 34 -0.88 1.00 11.74
N TYR A 35 -1.93 0.18 11.71
CA TYR A 35 -2.48 -0.39 10.48
C TYR A 35 -3.88 0.13 10.24
N LEU A 36 -4.12 0.61 9.03
CA LEU A 36 -5.40 1.17 8.59
C LEU A 36 -5.95 0.35 7.42
N ILE A 37 -7.16 -0.20 7.56
CA ILE A 37 -7.91 -0.81 6.47
C ILE A 37 -8.82 0.24 5.81
N ILE A 38 -8.78 0.29 4.48
CA ILE A 38 -9.76 1.03 3.69
C ILE A 38 -10.66 0.01 2.99
N ASN A 39 -11.82 -0.27 3.60
CA ASN A 39 -12.80 -1.17 3.02
C ASN A 39 -13.62 -0.46 1.93
N ASP A 40 -13.42 -0.83 0.68
CA ASP A 40 -14.13 -0.27 -0.48
C ASP A 40 -15.48 -0.96 -0.73
N GLY A 41 -16.27 -1.11 0.33
CA GLY A 41 -17.63 -1.66 0.25
C GLY A 41 -17.67 -3.17 0.01
N SER A 42 -16.79 -3.94 0.67
CA SER A 42 -16.79 -5.40 0.66
C SER A 42 -18.16 -5.98 1.05
N LYS A 43 -18.48 -7.13 0.45
CA LYS A 43 -19.70 -7.87 0.69
C LYS A 43 -19.48 -9.16 1.48
N ASP A 44 -18.22 -9.52 1.71
CA ASP A 44 -17.76 -10.65 2.51
C ASP A 44 -17.44 -10.21 3.96
N ASN A 45 -16.77 -11.06 4.74
CA ASN A 45 -16.41 -10.78 6.12
C ASN A 45 -15.10 -9.98 6.29
N THR A 46 -14.58 -9.31 5.23
CA THR A 46 -13.32 -8.53 5.28
C THR A 46 -13.25 -7.61 6.50
N VAL A 47 -14.30 -6.82 6.77
CA VAL A 47 -14.31 -5.86 7.90
C VAL A 47 -14.29 -6.57 9.25
N GLN A 48 -15.05 -7.66 9.38
CA GLN A 48 -15.06 -8.46 10.61
C GLN A 48 -13.68 -9.07 10.84
N ARG A 49 -13.08 -9.65 9.80
CA ARG A 49 -11.75 -10.24 9.87
C ARG A 49 -10.68 -9.22 10.26
N ALA A 50 -10.75 -8.00 9.71
CA ALA A 50 -9.84 -6.92 10.09
C ALA A 50 -9.92 -6.58 11.59
N ARG A 51 -11.12 -6.55 12.17
CA ARG A 51 -11.30 -6.33 13.61
C ARG A 51 -10.74 -7.46 14.47
N GLU A 52 -10.97 -8.71 14.06
CA GLU A 52 -10.47 -9.91 14.75
C GLU A 52 -8.95 -9.98 14.75
N LEU A 53 -8.32 -9.57 13.65
CA LEU A 53 -6.86 -9.53 13.50
C LEU A 53 -6.22 -8.38 14.30
N GLY A 54 -6.99 -7.37 14.70
CA GLY A 54 -6.48 -6.25 15.50
C GLY A 54 -5.94 -5.08 14.68
N PHE A 55 -6.48 -4.86 13.48
CA PHE A 55 -6.20 -3.60 12.77
C PHE A 55 -6.66 -2.41 13.60
N HIS A 56 -5.81 -1.39 13.70
CA HIS A 56 -6.02 -0.24 14.58
C HIS A 56 -7.16 0.65 14.11
N HIS A 57 -7.29 0.80 12.77
CA HIS A 57 -8.24 1.71 12.17
C HIS A 57 -8.94 1.08 10.96
N ILE A 58 -10.21 1.45 10.75
CA ILE A 58 -11.01 0.98 9.61
C ILE A 58 -11.82 2.14 9.05
N VAL A 59 -11.55 2.51 7.81
CA VAL A 59 -12.39 3.39 6.99
C VAL A 59 -13.24 2.51 6.08
N SER A 60 -14.58 2.72 6.05
CA SER A 60 -15.47 1.91 5.23
C SER A 60 -16.36 2.74 4.34
N PHE A 61 -16.44 2.38 3.06
CA PHE A 61 -17.45 2.88 2.14
C PHE A 61 -18.69 1.98 2.14
N LYS A 62 -19.86 2.58 1.96
CA LYS A 62 -21.14 1.83 1.84
C LYS A 62 -21.21 1.01 0.55
N ARG A 63 -20.43 1.35 -0.48
CA ARG A 63 -20.37 0.68 -1.78
C ARG A 63 -18.98 0.88 -2.39
N ASN A 64 -18.61 0.02 -3.31
CA ASN A 64 -17.36 0.15 -4.06
C ASN A 64 -17.29 1.49 -4.81
N LYS A 65 -16.20 2.22 -4.61
CA LYS A 65 -15.90 3.52 -5.23
C LYS A 65 -14.63 3.49 -6.07
N GLY A 66 -13.92 2.37 -6.03
CA GLY A 66 -12.67 2.15 -6.75
C GLY A 66 -11.42 2.56 -5.99
N LEU A 67 -10.31 1.94 -6.37
CA LEU A 67 -9.01 2.03 -5.68
C LEU A 67 -8.55 3.49 -5.44
N ALA A 68 -8.68 4.37 -6.44
CA ALA A 68 -8.23 5.76 -6.30
C ALA A 68 -8.96 6.52 -5.17
N LYS A 69 -10.27 6.31 -5.02
CA LYS A 69 -11.04 6.92 -3.92
C LYS A 69 -10.72 6.28 -2.57
N GLY A 70 -10.47 4.98 -2.56
CA GLY A 70 -9.98 4.28 -1.37
C GLY A 70 -8.64 4.85 -0.92
N PHE A 71 -7.68 4.92 -1.83
CA PHE A 71 -6.36 5.47 -1.55
C PHE A 71 -6.42 6.90 -0.97
N MET A 72 -7.19 7.80 -1.59
CA MET A 72 -7.34 9.18 -1.11
C MET A 72 -7.99 9.24 0.28
N ALA A 73 -9.01 8.43 0.54
CA ALA A 73 -9.64 8.38 1.86
C ALA A 73 -8.70 7.82 2.93
N GLY A 74 -7.81 6.89 2.55
CA GLY A 74 -6.77 6.39 3.43
C GLY A 74 -5.74 7.44 3.78
N ILE A 75 -5.22 8.19 2.79
CA ILE A 75 -4.31 9.33 3.03
C ILE A 75 -4.95 10.34 3.98
N ASP A 76 -6.19 10.76 3.69
CA ASP A 76 -6.92 11.71 4.54
C ASP A 76 -7.06 11.19 5.98
N ALA A 77 -7.42 9.93 6.17
CA ALA A 77 -7.51 9.29 7.47
C ALA A 77 -6.14 9.25 8.18
N CYS A 78 -5.06 8.88 7.49
CA CYS A 78 -3.70 8.84 8.05
C CYS A 78 -3.26 10.23 8.55
N LEU A 79 -3.54 11.28 7.78
CA LEU A 79 -3.24 12.65 8.19
C LEU A 79 -4.01 13.06 9.45
N HIS A 80 -5.32 12.76 9.53
CA HIS A 80 -6.14 13.03 10.71
C HIS A 80 -5.69 12.23 11.94
N LEU A 81 -5.12 11.05 11.74
CA LEU A 81 -4.56 10.20 12.79
C LEU A 81 -3.15 10.63 13.21
N GLY A 82 -2.58 11.65 12.59
CA GLY A 82 -1.27 12.20 12.93
C GLY A 82 -0.11 11.33 12.46
N ALA A 83 -0.21 10.73 11.28
CA ALA A 83 0.90 10.00 10.67
C ALA A 83 2.03 10.97 10.27
N ASP A 84 3.27 10.65 10.62
CA ASP A 84 4.47 11.29 10.09
C ASP A 84 4.88 10.66 8.76
N ILE A 85 4.69 9.33 8.64
CA ILE A 85 4.98 8.55 7.44
C ILE A 85 3.76 7.69 7.11
N ILE A 86 3.44 7.60 5.83
CA ILE A 86 2.35 6.76 5.33
C ILE A 86 2.91 5.77 4.33
N VAL A 87 2.63 4.47 4.53
CA VAL A 87 2.92 3.43 3.56
C VAL A 87 1.62 2.85 3.02
N ASN A 88 1.52 2.72 1.70
CA ASN A 88 0.44 1.99 1.05
C ASN A 88 0.94 0.61 0.59
N THR A 89 0.22 -0.44 0.93
CA THR A 89 0.44 -1.81 0.44
C THR A 89 -0.89 -2.46 0.09
N ASP A 90 -0.86 -3.62 -0.56
CA ASP A 90 -2.05 -4.33 -1.00
C ASP A 90 -2.41 -5.49 -0.04
N ALA A 91 -3.69 -5.89 -0.03
CA ALA A 91 -4.21 -6.94 0.86
C ALA A 91 -3.97 -8.38 0.34
N ASP A 92 -3.50 -8.52 -0.90
CA ASP A 92 -3.31 -9.81 -1.58
C ASP A 92 -1.93 -10.45 -1.35
N ASN A 93 -1.11 -9.83 -0.49
CA ASN A 93 0.25 -10.26 -0.12
C ASN A 93 1.22 -10.38 -1.32
N GLN A 94 1.03 -9.55 -2.36
CA GLN A 94 1.98 -9.50 -3.49
C GLN A 94 3.29 -8.77 -3.13
N TYR A 95 3.29 -7.98 -2.07
CA TYR A 95 4.46 -7.29 -1.55
C TYR A 95 4.91 -7.93 -0.23
N CYS A 96 6.21 -8.11 -0.09
CA CYS A 96 6.80 -8.62 1.14
C CYS A 96 6.78 -7.53 2.23
N GLY A 97 6.22 -7.82 3.40
CA GLY A 97 6.17 -6.86 4.51
C GLY A 97 7.55 -6.41 4.99
N ALA A 98 8.58 -7.27 4.86
CA ALA A 98 9.97 -6.91 5.16
C ALA A 98 10.52 -5.80 4.25
N ASP A 99 9.93 -5.58 3.06
CA ASP A 99 10.33 -4.51 2.16
C ASP A 99 9.80 -3.14 2.59
N ILE A 100 8.83 -3.09 3.52
CA ILE A 100 8.30 -1.84 4.08
C ILE A 100 9.44 -1.04 4.74
N GLU A 101 10.31 -1.68 5.48
CA GLU A 101 11.47 -1.00 6.07
C GLU A 101 12.36 -0.38 5.00
N LYS A 102 12.55 -1.05 3.85
CA LYS A 102 13.40 -0.56 2.77
C LYS A 102 12.85 0.72 2.13
N ILE A 103 11.51 0.84 2.00
CA ILE A 103 10.90 2.06 1.46
C ILE A 103 10.77 3.17 2.49
N VAL A 104 10.69 2.85 3.78
CA VAL A 104 10.65 3.84 4.88
C VAL A 104 12.03 4.43 5.15
N ARG A 105 13.10 3.65 5.02
CA ARG A 105 14.47 4.05 5.35
C ARG A 105 14.94 5.33 4.66
N PRO A 106 14.75 5.53 3.34
CA PRO A 106 15.16 6.80 2.68
C PRO A 106 14.41 8.03 3.20
N ILE A 107 13.17 7.88 3.67
CA ILE A 107 12.39 8.96 4.30
C ILE A 107 13.01 9.31 5.65
N LEU A 108 13.30 8.31 6.50
CA LEU A 108 13.93 8.51 7.81
C LEU A 108 15.31 9.15 7.70
N GLU A 109 16.03 8.88 6.63
CA GLU A 109 17.35 9.45 6.34
C GLU A 109 17.29 10.81 5.63
N GLU A 110 16.09 11.39 5.48
CA GLU A 110 15.85 12.68 4.81
C GLU A 110 16.39 12.73 3.36
N LYS A 111 16.48 11.56 2.70
CA LYS A 111 16.96 11.42 1.31
C LYS A 111 15.84 11.54 0.29
N ALA A 112 14.60 11.32 0.70
CA ALA A 112 13.42 11.36 -0.17
C ALA A 112 12.16 11.72 0.62
N ASP A 113 11.21 12.39 -0.04
CA ASP A 113 9.87 12.65 0.49
C ASP A 113 8.87 11.58 0.05
N ILE A 114 9.14 10.91 -1.07
CA ILE A 114 8.30 9.83 -1.62
C ILE A 114 9.23 8.71 -2.12
N VAL A 115 8.90 7.48 -1.73
CA VAL A 115 9.59 6.27 -2.20
C VAL A 115 8.58 5.32 -2.84
N ILE A 116 8.89 4.78 -4.01
CA ILE A 116 8.05 3.83 -4.72
C ILE A 116 8.82 2.51 -4.83
N GLY A 117 8.20 1.42 -4.33
CA GLY A 117 8.75 0.08 -4.45
C GLY A 117 8.60 -0.43 -5.89
N GLU A 118 9.72 -0.79 -6.50
CA GLU A 118 9.76 -1.39 -7.84
C GLU A 118 9.42 -2.88 -7.76
N ARG A 119 8.53 -3.33 -8.64
CA ARG A 119 8.21 -4.75 -8.80
C ARG A 119 9.09 -5.36 -9.89
N PRO A 120 9.57 -6.61 -9.73
CA PRO A 120 10.26 -7.33 -10.80
C PRO A 120 9.24 -7.75 -11.88
N ILE A 121 8.74 -6.78 -12.67
CA ILE A 121 7.65 -6.96 -13.65
C ILE A 121 8.00 -8.05 -14.66
N ASP A 122 9.26 -8.12 -15.08
CA ASP A 122 9.72 -9.06 -16.09
C ASP A 122 9.78 -10.50 -15.55
N ASP A 123 10.02 -10.67 -14.25
CA ASP A 123 10.11 -11.99 -13.58
C ASP A 123 8.75 -12.48 -13.07
N THR A 124 7.69 -11.66 -13.17
CA THR A 124 6.38 -12.03 -12.66
C THR A 124 5.65 -12.94 -13.64
N GLU A 125 5.55 -14.23 -13.33
CA GLU A 125 4.94 -15.28 -14.18
C GLU A 125 3.45 -15.03 -14.50
N HIS A 126 2.71 -14.35 -13.59
CA HIS A 126 1.27 -14.09 -13.74
C HIS A 126 0.93 -12.91 -14.65
N PHE A 127 1.92 -12.15 -15.14
CA PHE A 127 1.65 -11.02 -16.02
C PHE A 127 1.70 -11.45 -17.49
N SER A 128 0.55 -11.31 -18.17
CA SER A 128 0.50 -11.49 -19.62
C SER A 128 1.43 -10.47 -20.32
N TRP A 129 1.98 -10.86 -21.48
CA TRP A 129 2.83 -9.98 -22.29
C TRP A 129 2.21 -8.59 -22.58
N LYS A 130 0.88 -8.53 -22.79
CA LYS A 130 0.16 -7.27 -22.97
C LYS A 130 0.19 -6.41 -21.71
N LYS A 131 0.00 -7.00 -20.52
CA LYS A 131 0.02 -6.30 -19.24
C LYS A 131 1.40 -5.72 -18.95
N LYS A 132 2.48 -6.46 -19.21
CA LYS A 132 3.86 -6.00 -19.09
C LYS A 132 4.12 -4.77 -19.97
N LYS A 133 3.73 -4.81 -21.25
CA LYS A 133 3.86 -3.66 -22.17
C LYS A 133 3.10 -2.42 -21.70
N PHE A 134 1.88 -2.57 -21.20
CA PHE A 134 1.09 -1.42 -20.72
C PHE A 134 1.70 -0.80 -19.46
N GLN A 135 2.30 -1.58 -18.58
CA GLN A 135 2.98 -1.06 -17.40
C GLN A 135 4.25 -0.29 -17.75
N HIS A 136 5.08 -0.82 -18.65
CA HIS A 136 6.25 -0.08 -19.16
C HIS A 136 5.86 1.21 -19.88
N LEU A 137 4.79 1.19 -20.68
CA LEU A 137 4.28 2.40 -21.34
C LEU A 137 3.79 3.42 -20.32
N GLY A 138 3.05 2.98 -19.28
CA GLY A 138 2.58 3.85 -18.21
C GLY A 138 3.73 4.52 -17.45
N SER A 139 4.74 3.76 -17.05
CA SER A 139 5.94 4.29 -16.40
C SER A 139 6.72 5.24 -17.30
N TRP A 140 6.83 4.93 -18.61
CA TRP A 140 7.46 5.82 -19.57
C TRP A 140 6.74 7.17 -19.69
N VAL A 141 5.41 7.15 -19.79
CA VAL A 141 4.61 8.40 -19.86
C VAL A 141 4.81 9.25 -18.61
N VAL A 142 4.79 8.62 -17.41
CA VAL A 142 5.00 9.34 -16.15
C VAL A 142 6.42 9.92 -16.10
N ARG A 143 7.45 9.16 -16.48
CA ARG A 143 8.83 9.67 -16.54
C ARG A 143 8.96 10.90 -17.44
N VAL A 144 8.38 10.84 -18.64
CA VAL A 144 8.43 11.96 -19.60
C VAL A 144 7.67 13.18 -19.07
N ALA A 145 6.51 12.96 -18.41
CA ALA A 145 5.67 14.06 -17.93
C ALA A 145 6.22 14.71 -16.65
N SER A 146 6.87 13.93 -15.77
CA SER A 146 7.36 14.41 -14.47
C SER A 146 8.84 14.80 -14.47
N GLY A 147 9.59 14.36 -15.46
CA GLY A 147 11.06 14.52 -15.49
C GLY A 147 11.80 13.67 -14.43
N THR A 148 11.11 12.67 -13.82
CA THR A 148 11.67 11.79 -12.79
C THR A 148 11.97 10.41 -13.37
N ASP A 149 12.98 9.73 -12.83
CA ASP A 149 13.33 8.36 -13.24
C ASP A 149 12.62 7.33 -12.33
N ILE A 150 11.31 7.15 -12.57
CA ILE A 150 10.50 6.17 -11.82
C ILE A 150 10.26 4.95 -12.73
N PRO A 151 10.88 3.79 -12.44
CA PRO A 151 10.75 2.60 -13.29
C PRO A 151 9.37 1.94 -13.22
N ASP A 152 8.70 1.93 -12.07
CA ASP A 152 7.37 1.34 -11.85
C ASP A 152 6.37 2.35 -11.26
N ALA A 153 5.99 3.37 -12.03
CA ALA A 153 5.02 4.37 -11.61
C ALA A 153 3.62 3.79 -11.23
N PRO A 154 3.12 2.70 -11.85
CA PRO A 154 1.88 2.05 -11.45
C PRO A 154 1.95 1.23 -10.15
N SER A 155 3.10 1.10 -9.49
CA SER A 155 3.21 0.35 -8.23
C SER A 155 2.27 0.91 -7.17
N GLY A 156 1.54 0.02 -6.50
CA GLY A 156 0.73 0.35 -5.32
C GLY A 156 1.56 0.48 -4.05
N PHE A 157 2.79 -0.03 -4.05
CA PHE A 157 3.69 -0.06 -2.91
C PHE A 157 4.52 1.23 -2.83
N ARG A 158 4.16 2.09 -1.90
CA ARG A 158 4.78 3.40 -1.73
C ARG A 158 4.55 3.96 -0.33
#